data_0400af962e5bf14041e03de4600ce11b
#
_entry.id   0400af962e5bf14041e03de4600ce11b
#
_cell.length_a   1.000
_cell.length_b   1.000
_cell.length_c   1.000
_cell.angle_alpha   90.00
_cell.angle_beta   90.00
_cell.angle_gamma   90.00
#
_symmetry.space_group_name_H-M   'P 1'
#
loop_
_entity.id
_entity.type
_entity.pdbx_description
1 polymer ?
#
loop_
_entity_poly.entity_id
_entity_poly.type
_entity_poly.pdbx_seq_one_letter_code
_entity_poly.pdbx_strand_id
1 'polypeptide(L)'
;MNEPLYLYCFLIFIAAGWVKGVTGMGLPTVAMGLLGTVMPLAEAAALLVIPSLVTNLWQLFSGPSLQVVLRRLWLMMMFIVIGTVVGSFMLVSIPPLWAGVGLGVALIIYASYALCRPAMHVSARLERLLSPVMGLVTGFVTGATGVFVMPAVPWLQSLRFGRDELVQALGLSFTVSTIALAAGLYLHDAFHVRQLSLSGMAIIPALLGMWLGQKIRARIGLRLFRLCFLLFLTVLGLEMISRPLLA
;
A
#
# COMPACT_ATOMS: atom_id res chain seq x y z
N MET A 1 -2.98 2.04 24.90
CA MET A 1 -3.98 1.34 24.07
C MET A 1 -4.63 0.30 24.96
N ASN A 2 -5.95 0.19 24.90
CA ASN A 2 -6.71 -0.79 25.71
C ASN A 2 -6.60 -2.18 25.06
N GLU A 3 -6.71 -3.27 25.84
CA GLU A 3 -6.62 -4.65 25.32
C GLU A 3 -7.46 -4.89 24.05
N PRO A 4 -8.74 -4.41 23.95
CA PRO A 4 -9.51 -4.61 22.72
C PRO A 4 -8.88 -3.99 21.47
N LEU A 5 -8.13 -2.90 21.59
CA LEU A 5 -7.48 -2.26 20.45
C LEU A 5 -6.29 -3.10 19.92
N TYR A 6 -5.55 -3.79 20.81
CA TYR A 6 -4.50 -4.72 20.38
C TYR A 6 -5.08 -5.89 19.58
N LEU A 7 -6.17 -6.48 20.08
CA LEU A 7 -6.85 -7.57 19.39
C LEU A 7 -7.37 -7.12 18.00
N TYR A 8 -7.93 -5.92 17.94
CA TYR A 8 -8.43 -5.34 16.69
C TYR A 8 -7.28 -5.13 15.67
N CYS A 9 -6.16 -4.54 16.10
CA CYS A 9 -4.98 -4.41 15.24
C CYS A 9 -4.46 -5.77 14.77
N PHE A 10 -4.39 -6.77 15.64
CA PHE A 10 -3.95 -8.11 15.32
C PHE A 10 -4.84 -8.74 14.21
N LEU A 11 -6.16 -8.65 14.33
CA LEU A 11 -7.10 -9.15 13.33
C LEU A 11 -6.99 -8.40 11.99
N ILE A 12 -6.80 -7.08 12.03
CA ILE A 12 -6.58 -6.27 10.83
C ILE A 12 -5.32 -6.73 10.09
N PHE A 13 -4.21 -6.95 10.80
CA PHE A 13 -2.96 -7.37 10.15
C PHE A 13 -3.04 -8.80 9.60
N ILE A 14 -3.81 -9.71 10.24
CA ILE A 14 -4.13 -11.02 9.66
C ILE A 14 -4.92 -10.84 8.35
N ALA A 15 -6.00 -10.06 8.38
CA ALA A 15 -6.84 -9.83 7.20
C ALA A 15 -6.05 -9.14 6.06
N ALA A 16 -5.27 -8.11 6.39
CA ALA A 16 -4.44 -7.40 5.42
C ALA A 16 -3.33 -8.29 4.82
N GLY A 17 -2.69 -9.11 5.67
CA GLY A 17 -1.73 -10.11 5.23
C GLY A 17 -2.37 -11.17 4.34
N TRP A 18 -3.56 -11.65 4.70
CA TRP A 18 -4.31 -12.62 3.91
C TRP A 18 -4.64 -12.10 2.51
N VAL A 19 -5.15 -10.87 2.41
CA VAL A 19 -5.38 -10.20 1.12
C VAL A 19 -4.10 -10.11 0.31
N LYS A 20 -2.97 -9.70 0.94
CA LYS A 20 -1.66 -9.65 0.27
C LYS A 20 -1.20 -11.02 -0.19
N GLY A 21 -1.41 -12.07 0.59
CA GLY A 21 -1.07 -13.44 0.24
C GLY A 21 -1.83 -13.94 -1.00
N VAL A 22 -3.12 -13.59 -1.12
CA VAL A 22 -3.96 -13.96 -2.26
C VAL A 22 -3.60 -13.16 -3.51
N THR A 23 -3.45 -11.83 -3.41
CA THR A 23 -3.32 -10.91 -4.55
C THR A 23 -1.89 -10.51 -4.89
N GLY A 24 -0.95 -10.67 -3.95
CA GLY A 24 0.42 -10.13 -4.04
C GLY A 24 0.53 -8.64 -3.67
N MET A 25 -0.58 -7.98 -3.27
CA MET A 25 -0.65 -6.56 -2.94
C MET A 25 -1.76 -6.31 -1.91
N GLY A 26 -1.90 -5.10 -1.40
CA GLY A 26 -3.08 -4.69 -0.61
C GLY A 26 -2.92 -4.73 0.90
N LEU A 27 -1.79 -5.20 1.47
CA LEU A 27 -1.58 -5.11 2.92
C LEU A 27 -1.69 -3.67 3.42
N PRO A 28 -0.97 -2.67 2.83
CA PRO A 28 -1.15 -1.28 3.24
C PRO A 28 -2.58 -0.76 3.02
N THR A 29 -3.17 -1.13 1.89
CA THR A 29 -4.51 -0.64 1.51
C THR A 29 -5.58 -1.07 2.51
N VAL A 30 -5.58 -2.35 2.90
CA VAL A 30 -6.53 -2.89 3.90
C VAL A 30 -6.22 -2.35 5.29
N ALA A 31 -4.93 -2.37 5.69
CA ALA A 31 -4.54 -1.94 7.02
C ALA A 31 -4.82 -0.43 7.21
N MET A 32 -4.43 0.44 6.26
CA MET A 32 -4.72 1.87 6.34
C MET A 32 -6.21 2.15 6.36
N GLY A 33 -6.96 1.48 5.50
CA GLY A 33 -8.42 1.64 5.46
C GLY A 33 -9.07 1.28 6.79
N LEU A 34 -8.78 0.09 7.34
CA LEU A 34 -9.39 -0.37 8.60
C LEU A 34 -8.83 0.36 9.83
N LEU A 35 -7.53 0.58 9.93
CA LEU A 35 -6.94 1.31 11.06
C LEU A 35 -7.38 2.78 11.07
N GLY A 36 -7.51 3.42 9.90
CA GLY A 36 -7.98 4.80 9.77
C GLY A 36 -9.42 5.01 10.27
N THR A 37 -10.19 3.94 10.51
CA THR A 37 -11.51 4.03 11.15
C THR A 37 -11.43 4.23 12.66
N VAL A 38 -10.33 3.86 13.30
CA VAL A 38 -10.19 3.81 14.77
C VAL A 38 -9.03 4.64 15.32
N MET A 39 -8.11 5.10 14.47
CA MET A 39 -6.97 5.93 14.87
C MET A 39 -6.56 6.91 13.77
N PRO A 40 -5.79 7.98 14.11
CA PRO A 40 -5.23 8.90 13.12
C PRO A 40 -4.37 8.17 12.08
N LEU A 41 -4.46 8.60 10.81
CA LEU A 41 -3.78 7.93 9.70
C LEU A 41 -2.25 7.92 9.84
N ALA A 42 -1.66 8.96 10.46
CA ALA A 42 -0.22 9.00 10.74
C ALA A 42 0.20 7.87 11.70
N GLU A 43 -0.59 7.59 12.74
CA GLU A 43 -0.35 6.49 13.67
C GLU A 43 -0.55 5.12 12.98
N ALA A 44 -1.60 4.99 12.18
CA ALA A 44 -1.85 3.79 11.38
C ALA A 44 -0.70 3.51 10.40
N ALA A 45 -0.18 4.56 9.73
CA ALA A 45 0.96 4.47 8.83
C ALA A 45 2.23 4.03 9.57
N ALA A 46 2.49 4.58 10.77
CA ALA A 46 3.64 4.18 11.59
C ALA A 46 3.58 2.70 12.02
N LEU A 47 2.38 2.21 12.41
CA LEU A 47 2.19 0.78 12.73
C LEU A 47 2.39 -0.13 11.52
N LEU A 48 2.12 0.36 10.32
CA LEU A 48 2.22 -0.39 9.08
C LEU A 48 3.65 -0.55 8.58
N VAL A 49 4.59 0.33 8.97
CA VAL A 49 5.95 0.38 8.41
C VAL A 49 6.67 -0.96 8.46
N ILE A 50 6.82 -1.56 9.66
CA ILE A 50 7.63 -2.78 9.81
C ILE A 50 6.97 -4.00 9.14
N PRO A 51 5.68 -4.33 9.36
CA PRO A 51 5.06 -5.48 8.69
C PRO A 51 5.00 -5.32 7.17
N SER A 52 4.82 -4.09 6.65
CA SER A 52 4.92 -3.82 5.22
C SER A 52 6.33 -4.03 4.70
N LEU A 53 7.34 -3.50 5.39
CA LEU A 53 8.74 -3.64 4.98
C LEU A 53 9.13 -5.12 4.89
N VAL A 54 8.84 -5.91 5.94
CA VAL A 54 9.18 -7.35 5.98
C VAL A 54 8.49 -8.10 4.83
N THR A 55 7.19 -7.89 4.65
CA THR A 55 6.44 -8.60 3.61
C THR A 55 6.78 -8.13 2.18
N ASN A 56 7.20 -6.88 2.01
CA ASN A 56 7.63 -6.33 0.72
C ASN A 56 9.04 -6.78 0.36
N LEU A 57 9.97 -6.83 1.32
CA LEU A 57 11.31 -7.40 1.13
C LEU A 57 11.22 -8.89 0.76
N TRP A 58 10.38 -9.66 1.46
CA TRP A 58 10.11 -11.04 1.06
C TRP A 58 9.69 -11.13 -0.41
N GLN A 59 8.74 -10.29 -0.83
CA GLN A 59 8.26 -10.26 -2.21
C GLN A 59 9.35 -9.82 -3.20
N LEU A 60 10.17 -8.85 -2.85
CA LEU A 60 11.28 -8.35 -3.65
C LEU A 60 12.34 -9.42 -3.91
N PHE A 61 12.67 -10.23 -2.90
CA PHE A 61 13.69 -11.26 -3.00
C PHE A 61 13.16 -12.63 -3.46
N SER A 62 11.84 -12.77 -3.71
CA SER A 62 11.22 -14.05 -4.10
C SER A 62 11.43 -14.45 -5.56
N GLY A 63 12.13 -13.66 -6.38
CA GLY A 63 12.33 -13.95 -7.81
C GLY A 63 13.75 -13.69 -8.28
N PRO A 64 14.10 -14.13 -9.50
CA PRO A 64 15.47 -14.07 -10.02
C PRO A 64 15.85 -12.74 -10.68
N SER A 65 14.88 -11.85 -10.94
CA SER A 65 15.06 -10.70 -11.86
C SER A 65 15.38 -9.38 -11.15
N LEU A 66 15.84 -9.41 -9.90
CA LEU A 66 16.07 -8.22 -9.08
C LEU A 66 16.90 -7.15 -9.77
N GLN A 67 18.03 -7.54 -10.40
CA GLN A 67 18.92 -6.59 -11.05
C GLN A 67 18.31 -5.92 -12.30
N VAL A 68 17.51 -6.68 -13.05
CA VAL A 68 16.78 -6.18 -14.22
C VAL A 68 15.73 -5.16 -13.79
N VAL A 69 14.95 -5.49 -12.78
CA VAL A 69 13.89 -4.63 -12.22
C VAL A 69 14.49 -3.34 -11.64
N LEU A 70 15.58 -3.44 -10.87
CA LEU A 70 16.28 -2.27 -10.33
C LEU A 70 16.77 -1.34 -11.42
N ARG A 71 17.46 -1.85 -12.46
CA ARG A 71 17.98 -1.05 -13.57
C ARG A 71 16.87 -0.39 -14.38
N ARG A 72 15.73 -1.05 -14.54
CA ARG A 72 14.62 -0.53 -15.32
C ARG A 72 13.81 0.54 -14.57
N LEU A 73 13.62 0.36 -13.26
CA LEU A 73 12.71 1.18 -12.46
C LEU A 73 13.42 2.20 -11.55
N TRP A 74 14.76 2.30 -11.55
CA TRP A 74 15.50 3.17 -10.62
C TRP A 74 15.00 4.61 -10.61
N LEU A 75 14.72 5.16 -11.81
CA LEU A 75 14.24 6.53 -11.95
C LEU A 75 12.84 6.70 -11.31
N MET A 76 11.94 5.74 -11.54
CA MET A 76 10.63 5.72 -10.90
C MET A 76 10.78 5.66 -9.36
N MET A 77 11.70 4.85 -8.84
CA MET A 77 11.95 4.72 -7.41
C MET A 77 12.46 6.02 -6.78
N MET A 78 13.36 6.73 -7.44
CA MET A 78 13.82 8.05 -6.96
C MET A 78 12.64 9.03 -6.83
N PHE A 79 11.78 9.10 -7.83
CA PHE A 79 10.63 9.99 -7.80
C PHE A 79 9.54 9.54 -6.81
N ILE A 80 9.41 8.23 -6.52
CA ILE A 80 8.58 7.74 -5.42
C ILE A 80 9.10 8.31 -4.09
N VAL A 81 10.41 8.26 -3.84
CA VAL A 81 10.99 8.81 -2.60
C VAL A 81 10.65 10.29 -2.45
N ILE A 82 10.92 11.08 -3.49
CA ILE A 82 10.65 12.53 -3.49
C ILE A 82 9.15 12.79 -3.21
N GLY A 83 8.28 12.14 -3.98
CA GLY A 83 6.83 12.30 -3.82
C GLY A 83 6.33 11.88 -2.44
N THR A 84 6.87 10.77 -1.89
CA THR A 84 6.43 10.27 -0.58
C THR A 84 6.85 11.20 0.55
N VAL A 85 8.07 11.72 0.53
CA VAL A 85 8.54 12.68 1.55
C VAL A 85 7.71 13.97 1.49
N VAL A 86 7.44 14.49 0.30
CA VAL A 86 6.58 15.68 0.14
C VAL A 86 5.14 15.38 0.58
N GLY A 87 4.59 14.23 0.19
CA GLY A 87 3.22 13.85 0.55
C GLY A 87 3.03 13.57 2.05
N SER A 88 4.07 13.08 2.75
CA SER A 88 4.00 12.77 4.18
C SER A 88 3.74 14.02 5.05
N PHE A 89 4.15 15.21 4.59
CA PHE A 89 3.77 16.45 5.23
C PHE A 89 2.24 16.60 5.33
N MET A 90 1.50 16.25 4.26
CA MET A 90 0.05 16.33 4.28
C MET A 90 -0.57 15.34 5.27
N LEU A 91 -0.04 14.12 5.37
CA LEU A 91 -0.54 13.09 6.28
C LEU A 91 -0.46 13.54 7.76
N VAL A 92 0.57 14.30 8.11
CA VAL A 92 0.81 14.76 9.48
C VAL A 92 0.12 16.11 9.76
N SER A 93 0.06 17.01 8.76
CA SER A 93 -0.42 18.39 8.93
C SER A 93 -1.92 18.55 8.75
N ILE A 94 -2.58 17.67 7.97
CA ILE A 94 -4.02 17.76 7.72
C ILE A 94 -4.79 17.16 8.90
N PRO A 95 -5.92 17.79 9.32
CA PRO A 95 -6.78 17.21 10.35
C PRO A 95 -7.17 15.75 10.00
N PRO A 96 -7.19 14.82 10.97
CA PRO A 96 -7.41 13.40 10.74
C PRO A 96 -8.68 13.08 9.91
N LEU A 97 -9.72 13.88 10.07
CA LEU A 97 -10.97 13.73 9.34
C LEU A 97 -10.79 13.92 7.83
N TRP A 98 -10.07 14.99 7.42
CA TRP A 98 -9.81 15.27 6.00
C TRP A 98 -8.74 14.34 5.40
N ALA A 99 -7.77 13.91 6.20
CA ALA A 99 -6.84 12.87 5.79
C ALA A 99 -7.59 11.57 5.48
N GLY A 100 -8.61 11.23 6.30
CA GLY A 100 -9.52 10.11 6.04
C GLY A 100 -10.27 10.24 4.72
N VAL A 101 -10.78 11.44 4.39
CA VAL A 101 -11.42 11.71 3.09
C VAL A 101 -10.43 11.48 1.94
N GLY A 102 -9.21 11.97 2.05
CA GLY A 102 -8.16 11.76 1.05
C GLY A 102 -7.88 10.28 0.81
N LEU A 103 -7.77 9.50 1.88
CA LEU A 103 -7.64 8.04 1.80
C LEU A 103 -8.87 7.41 1.14
N GLY A 104 -10.08 7.79 1.53
CA GLY A 104 -11.33 7.28 0.95
C GLY A 104 -11.41 7.52 -0.55
N VAL A 105 -11.06 8.73 -1.01
CA VAL A 105 -10.98 9.07 -2.44
C VAL A 105 -9.95 8.18 -3.15
N ALA A 106 -8.75 8.00 -2.59
CA ALA A 106 -7.73 7.14 -3.18
C ALA A 106 -8.19 5.68 -3.30
N LEU A 107 -8.90 5.15 -2.30
CA LEU A 107 -9.46 3.80 -2.33
C LEU A 107 -10.51 3.63 -3.42
N ILE A 108 -11.42 4.60 -3.59
CA ILE A 108 -12.46 4.56 -4.62
C ILE A 108 -11.85 4.68 -6.02
N ILE A 109 -10.89 5.58 -6.22
CA ILE A 109 -10.18 5.72 -7.51
C ILE A 109 -9.49 4.41 -7.87
N TYR A 110 -8.78 3.79 -6.90
CA TYR A 110 -8.14 2.51 -7.11
C TYR A 110 -9.15 1.41 -7.46
N ALA A 111 -10.22 1.28 -6.69
CA ALA A 111 -11.24 0.26 -6.91
C ALA A 111 -11.91 0.42 -8.27
N SER A 112 -12.30 1.65 -8.64
CA SER A 112 -12.92 1.97 -9.92
C SER A 112 -11.99 1.65 -11.09
N TYR A 113 -10.74 2.09 -11.03
CA TYR A 113 -9.74 1.77 -12.05
C TYR A 113 -9.53 0.27 -12.20
N ALA A 114 -9.39 -0.44 -11.07
CA ALA A 114 -9.14 -1.87 -11.05
C ALA A 114 -10.35 -2.69 -11.55
N LEU A 115 -11.57 -2.18 -11.42
CA LEU A 115 -12.78 -2.79 -11.98
C LEU A 115 -12.85 -2.61 -13.50
N CYS A 116 -12.55 -1.42 -14.01
CA CYS A 116 -12.59 -1.11 -15.45
C CYS A 116 -11.53 -1.85 -16.27
N ARG A 117 -10.40 -2.21 -15.68
CA ARG A 117 -9.28 -2.96 -16.31
C ARG A 117 -8.95 -2.49 -17.73
N PRO A 118 -8.61 -1.24 -17.99
CA PRO A 118 -8.12 -0.88 -19.31
C PRO A 118 -6.83 -1.65 -19.60
N ALA A 119 -6.82 -2.42 -20.69
CA ALA A 119 -5.62 -3.11 -21.17
C ALA A 119 -4.66 -2.07 -21.77
N MET A 120 -3.90 -1.39 -20.93
CA MET A 120 -2.91 -0.42 -21.38
C MET A 120 -1.58 -1.13 -21.63
N HIS A 121 -1.02 -0.91 -22.83
CA HIS A 121 0.32 -1.32 -23.17
C HIS A 121 1.15 -0.09 -23.44
N VAL A 122 2.23 0.07 -22.69
CA VAL A 122 3.11 1.24 -22.79
C VAL A 122 4.34 0.88 -23.62
N SER A 123 4.67 1.75 -24.59
CA SER A 123 5.91 1.59 -25.37
C SER A 123 7.13 1.96 -24.51
N ALA A 124 8.31 1.38 -24.84
CA ALA A 124 9.55 1.64 -24.08
C ALA A 124 9.96 3.13 -24.05
N ARG A 125 9.61 3.91 -25.08
CA ARG A 125 9.85 5.36 -25.10
C ARG A 125 8.96 6.10 -24.11
N LEU A 126 7.68 5.73 -24.08
CA LEU A 126 6.71 6.34 -23.18
C LEU A 126 6.97 5.93 -21.71
N GLU A 127 7.40 4.69 -21.50
CA GLU A 127 7.84 4.19 -20.19
C GLU A 127 8.92 5.07 -19.59
N ARG A 128 9.97 5.37 -20.36
CA ARG A 128 11.11 6.17 -19.88
C ARG A 128 10.70 7.60 -19.53
N LEU A 129 9.75 8.17 -20.28
CA LEU A 129 9.26 9.54 -20.06
C LEU A 129 8.28 9.62 -18.89
N LEU A 130 7.36 8.67 -18.77
CA LEU A 130 6.27 8.72 -17.78
C LEU A 130 6.62 8.06 -16.44
N SER A 131 7.61 7.17 -16.38
CA SER A 131 8.01 6.52 -15.12
C SER A 131 8.34 7.50 -13.99
N PRO A 132 9.05 8.61 -14.21
CA PRO A 132 9.28 9.64 -13.18
C PRO A 132 7.95 10.24 -12.67
N VAL A 133 7.07 10.60 -13.60
CA VAL A 133 5.77 11.21 -13.27
C VAL A 133 4.92 10.23 -12.47
N MET A 134 4.83 8.97 -12.91
CA MET A 134 4.11 7.91 -12.20
C MET A 134 4.74 7.62 -10.83
N GLY A 135 6.06 7.68 -10.73
CA GLY A 135 6.78 7.59 -9.46
C GLY A 135 6.43 8.72 -8.51
N LEU A 136 6.47 9.96 -8.99
CA LEU A 136 6.15 11.15 -8.19
C LEU A 136 4.71 11.14 -7.67
N VAL A 137 3.76 10.83 -8.56
CA VAL A 137 2.32 10.76 -8.17
C VAL A 137 2.09 9.61 -7.19
N THR A 138 2.69 8.42 -7.45
CA THR A 138 2.62 7.30 -6.51
C THR A 138 3.17 7.68 -5.15
N GLY A 139 4.35 8.30 -5.14
CA GLY A 139 4.98 8.74 -3.90
C GLY A 139 4.12 9.74 -3.15
N PHE A 140 3.59 10.76 -3.84
CA PHE A 140 2.73 11.76 -3.23
C PHE A 140 1.47 11.15 -2.61
N VAL A 141 0.78 10.28 -3.36
CA VAL A 141 -0.40 9.56 -2.83
C VAL A 141 -0.01 8.69 -1.64
N THR A 142 1.12 7.98 -1.73
CA THR A 142 1.66 7.16 -0.62
C THR A 142 1.92 7.99 0.62
N GLY A 143 2.61 9.11 0.46
CA GLY A 143 2.92 10.02 1.57
C GLY A 143 1.66 10.59 2.21
N ALA A 144 0.68 11.02 1.40
CA ALA A 144 -0.54 11.65 1.89
C ALA A 144 -1.55 10.66 2.49
N THR A 145 -1.53 9.38 2.10
CA THR A 145 -2.59 8.41 2.47
C THR A 145 -2.07 7.11 3.11
N GLY A 146 -0.78 6.85 3.06
CA GLY A 146 -0.19 5.56 3.44
C GLY A 146 -0.48 4.40 2.49
N VAL A 147 -1.08 4.66 1.32
CA VAL A 147 -1.48 3.62 0.33
C VAL A 147 -0.55 3.62 -0.87
N PHE A 148 0.11 2.49 -1.16
CA PHE A 148 1.19 2.36 -2.15
C PHE A 148 0.73 1.90 -3.55
N VAL A 149 -0.55 1.59 -3.73
CA VAL A 149 -1.02 0.88 -4.93
C VAL A 149 -1.31 1.79 -6.12
N MET A 150 -1.63 3.06 -5.91
CA MET A 150 -2.01 3.98 -6.99
C MET A 150 -1.00 5.11 -7.18
N PRO A 151 -0.63 5.38 -8.42
CA PRO A 151 -0.87 4.67 -9.67
C PRO A 151 0.15 3.55 -9.97
N ALA A 152 1.05 3.18 -9.03
CA ALA A 152 2.15 2.24 -9.27
C ALA A 152 1.70 0.89 -9.82
N VAL A 153 0.66 0.27 -9.23
CA VAL A 153 0.22 -1.07 -9.63
C VAL A 153 -0.27 -1.09 -11.08
N PRO A 154 -1.23 -0.23 -11.50
CA PRO A 154 -1.65 -0.18 -12.89
C PRO A 154 -0.49 0.16 -13.85
N TRP A 155 0.41 1.05 -13.45
CA TRP A 155 1.57 1.40 -14.25
C TRP A 155 2.48 0.20 -14.47
N LEU A 156 2.92 -0.48 -13.41
CA LEU A 156 3.80 -1.64 -13.50
C LEU A 156 3.16 -2.79 -14.29
N GLN A 157 1.83 -2.98 -14.17
CA GLN A 157 1.09 -3.96 -14.95
C GLN A 157 1.06 -3.65 -16.45
N SER A 158 1.20 -2.38 -16.85
CA SER A 158 1.23 -1.95 -18.26
C SER A 158 2.60 -2.12 -18.93
N LEU A 159 3.67 -2.37 -18.17
CA LEU A 159 5.06 -2.38 -18.63
C LEU A 159 5.54 -3.73 -19.21
N ARG A 160 4.64 -4.68 -19.48
CA ARG A 160 4.98 -5.99 -20.08
C ARG A 160 6.04 -6.79 -19.31
N PHE A 161 6.05 -6.68 -18.00
CA PHE A 161 6.85 -7.58 -17.16
C PHE A 161 6.34 -9.02 -17.25
N GLY A 162 7.26 -9.99 -17.22
CA GLY A 162 6.92 -11.36 -16.90
C GLY A 162 6.27 -11.47 -15.51
N ARG A 163 5.60 -12.59 -15.22
CA ARG A 163 4.86 -12.75 -13.96
C ARG A 163 5.76 -12.53 -12.73
N ASP A 164 6.93 -13.14 -12.71
CA ASP A 164 7.85 -13.07 -11.57
C ASP A 164 8.53 -11.70 -11.49
N GLU A 165 8.87 -11.10 -12.64
CA GLU A 165 9.39 -9.74 -12.72
C GLU A 165 8.38 -8.72 -12.18
N LEU A 166 7.08 -8.87 -12.50
CA LEU A 166 6.03 -7.99 -11.98
C LEU A 166 5.91 -8.10 -10.47
N VAL A 167 5.97 -9.32 -9.92
CA VAL A 167 5.95 -9.53 -8.46
C VAL A 167 7.12 -8.83 -7.79
N GLN A 168 8.32 -8.95 -8.37
CA GLN A 168 9.51 -8.25 -7.85
C GLN A 168 9.45 -6.73 -8.04
N ALA A 169 8.93 -6.24 -9.17
CA ALA A 169 8.75 -4.81 -9.42
C ALA A 169 7.76 -4.17 -8.42
N LEU A 170 6.68 -4.87 -8.09
CA LEU A 170 5.75 -4.46 -7.03
C LEU A 170 6.44 -4.50 -5.66
N GLY A 171 7.19 -5.55 -5.36
CA GLY A 171 7.99 -5.67 -4.14
C GLY A 171 8.98 -4.51 -3.98
N LEU A 172 9.69 -4.14 -5.06
CA LEU A 172 10.61 -3.01 -5.09
C LEU A 172 9.88 -1.69 -4.82
N SER A 173 8.82 -1.41 -5.59
CA SER A 173 8.04 -0.18 -5.45
C SER A 173 7.50 -0.02 -4.02
N PHE A 174 6.92 -1.08 -3.46
CA PHE A 174 6.36 -1.05 -2.11
C PHE A 174 7.43 -0.96 -1.02
N THR A 175 8.60 -1.59 -1.22
CA THR A 175 9.75 -1.46 -0.30
C THR A 175 10.24 -0.02 -0.25
N VAL A 176 10.48 0.59 -1.41
CA VAL A 176 10.94 1.98 -1.52
C VAL A 176 9.89 2.93 -0.94
N SER A 177 8.62 2.74 -1.26
CA SER A 177 7.51 3.53 -0.71
C SER A 177 7.45 3.44 0.82
N THR A 178 7.62 2.23 1.38
CA THR A 178 7.60 2.01 2.84
C THR A 178 8.76 2.72 3.54
N ILE A 179 9.98 2.60 2.98
CA ILE A 179 11.17 3.28 3.53
C ILE A 179 11.01 4.80 3.45
N ALA A 180 10.54 5.31 2.30
CA ALA A 180 10.32 6.74 2.11
C ALA A 180 9.22 7.28 3.04
N LEU A 181 8.14 6.51 3.27
CA LEU A 181 7.08 6.88 4.21
C LEU A 181 7.61 6.90 5.65
N ALA A 182 8.39 5.91 6.06
CA ALA A 182 9.02 5.88 7.37
C ALA A 182 9.94 7.09 7.58
N ALA A 183 10.77 7.43 6.58
CA ALA A 183 11.61 8.62 6.60
C ALA A 183 10.78 9.91 6.68
N GLY A 184 9.69 10.02 5.90
CA GLY A 184 8.79 11.16 5.95
C GLY A 184 8.11 11.33 7.31
N LEU A 185 7.60 10.26 7.90
CA LEU A 185 7.01 10.28 9.25
C LEU A 185 8.05 10.67 10.32
N TYR A 186 9.28 10.17 10.18
CA TYR A 186 10.39 10.52 11.09
C TYR A 186 10.74 12.01 11.01
N LEU A 187 10.84 12.57 9.80
CA LEU A 187 11.15 13.99 9.57
C LEU A 187 10.09 14.92 10.14
N HIS A 188 8.86 14.46 10.33
CA HIS A 188 7.74 15.21 10.86
C HIS A 188 7.38 14.83 12.31
N ASP A 189 8.30 14.18 13.05
CA ASP A 189 8.11 13.74 14.44
C ASP A 189 6.85 12.88 14.68
N ALA A 190 6.34 12.23 13.62
CA ALA A 190 5.17 11.36 13.69
C ALA A 190 5.53 9.87 13.89
N PHE A 191 6.81 9.55 14.09
CA PHE A 191 7.31 8.19 14.24
C PHE A 191 8.05 8.00 15.56
N HIS A 192 7.35 7.48 16.57
CA HIS A 192 7.88 7.33 17.92
C HIS A 192 8.33 5.89 18.21
N VAL A 193 9.32 5.70 19.09
CA VAL A 193 9.88 4.40 19.50
C VAL A 193 8.80 3.42 19.98
N ARG A 194 7.77 3.92 20.68
CA ARG A 194 6.63 3.09 21.12
C ARG A 194 5.86 2.47 19.95
N GLN A 195 5.73 3.18 18.84
CA GLN A 195 5.06 2.68 17.64
C GLN A 195 5.89 1.62 16.91
N LEU A 196 7.23 1.71 17.00
CA LEU A 196 8.15 0.70 16.48
C LEU A 196 7.92 -0.67 17.13
N SER A 197 7.78 -0.74 18.45
CA SER A 197 7.54 -2.00 19.15
C SER A 197 6.20 -2.62 18.77
N LEU A 198 5.15 -1.81 18.69
CA LEU A 198 3.81 -2.25 18.25
C LEU A 198 3.81 -2.68 16.78
N SER A 199 4.49 -1.93 15.92
CA SER A 199 4.69 -2.29 14.51
C SER A 199 5.45 -3.62 14.36
N GLY A 200 6.44 -3.86 15.23
CA GLY A 200 7.15 -5.13 15.30
C GLY A 200 6.24 -6.31 15.67
N MET A 201 5.35 -6.13 16.63
CA MET A 201 4.37 -7.17 17.01
C MET A 201 3.39 -7.50 15.87
N ALA A 202 3.12 -6.55 14.99
CA ALA A 202 2.24 -6.75 13.83
C ALA A 202 2.85 -7.61 12.71
N ILE A 203 4.17 -7.92 12.77
CA ILE A 203 4.83 -8.82 11.80
C ILE A 203 4.20 -10.20 11.82
N ILE A 204 4.01 -10.78 13.02
CA ILE A 204 3.52 -12.15 13.18
C ILE A 204 2.12 -12.32 12.53
N PRO A 205 1.10 -11.51 12.89
CA PRO A 205 -0.22 -11.64 12.26
C PRO A 205 -0.18 -11.35 10.75
N ALA A 206 0.62 -10.39 10.29
CA ALA A 206 0.76 -10.09 8.87
C ALA A 206 1.35 -11.28 8.08
N LEU A 207 2.40 -11.92 8.59
CA LEU A 207 3.02 -13.09 7.97
C LEU A 207 2.10 -14.32 8.02
N LEU A 208 1.42 -14.56 9.15
CA LEU A 208 0.42 -15.63 9.27
C LEU A 208 -0.70 -15.44 8.24
N GLY A 209 -1.26 -14.24 8.16
CA GLY A 209 -2.28 -13.91 7.16
C GLY A 209 -1.75 -14.14 5.74
N MET A 210 -0.55 -13.64 5.42
CA MET A 210 0.04 -13.79 4.10
C MET A 210 0.28 -15.26 3.73
N TRP A 211 0.76 -16.07 4.65
CA TRP A 211 0.95 -17.51 4.45
C TRP A 211 -0.38 -18.23 4.20
N LEU A 212 -1.43 -17.93 5.00
CA LEU A 212 -2.78 -18.46 4.80
C LEU A 212 -3.33 -18.04 3.42
N GLY A 213 -3.16 -16.77 3.04
CA GLY A 213 -3.59 -16.26 1.75
C GLY A 213 -2.92 -16.97 0.58
N GLN A 214 -1.62 -17.21 0.66
CA GLN A 214 -0.86 -17.96 -0.35
C GLN A 214 -1.36 -19.41 -0.50
N LYS A 215 -1.62 -20.11 0.61
CA LYS A 215 -2.18 -21.47 0.58
C LYS A 215 -3.56 -21.54 -0.06
N ILE A 216 -4.41 -20.56 0.22
CA ILE A 216 -5.78 -20.55 -0.25
C ILE A 216 -5.87 -20.03 -1.69
N ARG A 217 -4.89 -19.24 -2.14
CA ARG A 217 -4.85 -18.67 -3.50
C ARG A 217 -5.11 -19.68 -4.61
N ALA A 218 -4.64 -20.92 -4.46
CA ALA A 218 -4.84 -21.99 -5.45
C ALA A 218 -6.29 -22.55 -5.47
N ARG A 219 -7.07 -22.31 -4.40
CA ARG A 219 -8.42 -22.84 -4.20
C ARG A 219 -9.52 -21.80 -4.41
N ILE A 220 -9.19 -20.51 -4.34
CA ILE A 220 -10.15 -19.42 -4.50
C ILE A 220 -10.15 -18.94 -5.95
N GLY A 221 -11.34 -18.74 -6.50
CA GLY A 221 -11.52 -18.05 -7.77
C GLY A 221 -11.03 -16.60 -7.69
N LEU A 222 -9.82 -16.33 -8.21
CA LEU A 222 -9.16 -15.02 -8.16
C LEU A 222 -10.06 -13.87 -8.65
N ARG A 223 -10.96 -14.13 -9.61
CA ARG A 223 -11.90 -13.12 -10.13
C ARG A 223 -12.91 -12.68 -9.07
N LEU A 224 -13.56 -13.67 -8.42
CA LEU A 224 -14.55 -13.38 -7.39
C LEU A 224 -13.90 -12.71 -6.17
N PHE A 225 -12.77 -13.25 -5.70
CA PHE A 225 -12.01 -12.64 -4.60
C PHE A 225 -11.66 -11.18 -4.89
N ARG A 226 -11.13 -10.90 -6.09
CA ARG A 226 -10.78 -9.53 -6.50
C ARG A 226 -12.00 -8.62 -6.52
N LEU A 227 -13.14 -9.10 -7.04
CA LEU A 227 -14.37 -8.32 -7.05
C LEU A 227 -14.83 -7.97 -5.63
N CYS A 228 -14.91 -8.96 -4.74
CA CYS A 228 -15.28 -8.75 -3.34
C CYS A 228 -14.31 -7.77 -2.64
N PHE A 229 -13.01 -7.91 -2.89
CA PHE A 229 -12.00 -7.01 -2.35
C PHE A 229 -12.18 -5.56 -2.83
N LEU A 230 -12.42 -5.35 -4.12
CA LEU A 230 -12.62 -4.02 -4.68
C LEU A 230 -13.93 -3.38 -4.21
N LEU A 231 -15.00 -4.17 -4.08
CA LEU A 231 -16.25 -3.71 -3.48
C LEU A 231 -16.06 -3.32 -2.01
N PHE A 232 -15.34 -4.14 -1.24
CA PHE A 232 -14.98 -3.80 0.14
C PHE A 232 -14.23 -2.47 0.23
N LEU A 233 -13.24 -2.23 -0.63
CA LEU A 233 -12.50 -0.96 -0.66
C LEU A 233 -13.40 0.22 -1.06
N THR A 234 -14.35 0.00 -1.97
CA THR A 234 -15.32 1.05 -2.36
C THR A 234 -16.22 1.43 -1.18
N VAL A 235 -16.77 0.44 -0.47
CA VAL A 235 -17.61 0.68 0.71
C VAL A 235 -16.81 1.40 1.80
N LEU A 236 -15.59 0.94 2.07
CA LEU A 236 -14.70 1.56 3.06
C LEU A 236 -14.35 3.01 2.68
N GLY A 237 -14.08 3.26 1.40
CA GLY A 237 -13.79 4.60 0.89
C GLY A 237 -15.00 5.53 1.00
N LEU A 238 -16.21 5.03 0.71
CA LEU A 238 -17.45 5.80 0.87
C LEU A 238 -17.71 6.15 2.34
N GLU A 239 -17.49 5.19 3.24
CA GLU A 239 -17.61 5.41 4.69
C GLU A 239 -16.68 6.51 5.17
N MET A 240 -15.41 6.48 4.74
CA MET A 240 -14.43 7.51 5.12
C MET A 240 -14.77 8.90 4.57
N ILE A 241 -15.34 8.99 3.36
CA ILE A 241 -15.78 10.26 2.77
C ILE A 241 -17.05 10.79 3.45
N SER A 242 -17.95 9.92 3.87
CA SER A 242 -19.22 10.32 4.49
C SER A 242 -19.06 10.82 5.93
N ARG A 243 -17.99 10.45 6.65
CA ARG A 243 -17.76 10.86 8.04
C ARG A 243 -17.85 12.36 8.31
N PRO A 244 -17.22 13.25 7.51
CA PRO A 244 -17.33 14.69 7.72
C PRO A 244 -18.73 15.25 7.50
N LEU A 245 -19.58 14.52 6.73
CA LEU A 245 -20.96 14.92 6.46
C LEU A 245 -21.91 14.52 7.59
N LEU A 246 -21.48 13.59 8.46
CA LEU A 246 -22.27 13.04 9.56
C LEU A 246 -21.79 13.55 10.93
N ALA A 247 -20.66 14.26 10.98
CA ALA A 247 -20.08 14.89 12.17
C ALA A 247 -20.47 16.37 12.27
#